data_9d12a5132017aa28135afa2a756596b8
#
_entry.id   9d12a5132017aa28135afa2a756596b8
#
_cell.length_a   1.000
_cell.length_b   1.000
_cell.length_c   1.000
_cell.angle_alpha   90.00
_cell.angle_beta   90.00
_cell.angle_gamma   90.00
#
_symmetry.space_group_name_H-M   'P 1'
#
loop_
_entity.id
_entity.type
_entity.pdbx_description
1 polymer ?
#
loop_
_entity_poly.entity_id
_entity_poly.type
_entity_poly.pdbx_seq_one_letter_code
_entity_poly.pdbx_strand_id
1 'polypeptide(L)'
;MFSRFYLKTSLLALALGGVFSVCAAQPAKDAPMGRFAAEQTRHIATYFPGRMAGSPAELLTADYLKQQFGKMGYQSDIRSVNTRYLYTSKDGKKNWNNVTASSVIAARNGDSPKQIVIVAHFDTYTPQSDEDLDNNLGGLTLQGVDDNASGIGVMLELAERLKSIPTAYGLRFVATSAEEIGSLGAQNYLQRMSAEEKSNTVLVINLDSLITGDRLYFNAGRNTPPQMAKRSRDRALDIAHRYGIAAASNPGSAQHPKGTGCCSDQEVFDAAGIPVLSVEATNWSLGDKDGYQQRAVSPHFPQGITWHRPQYDNLQYLDRYLPGRIDKRSRESVQILLPLIKELAQAHPPKAQKKK
;
A
#
# COMPACT_ATOMS: atom_id res chain seq x y z
N MET A 1 -19.37 -34.26 74.78
CA MET A 1 -20.50 -33.66 74.08
C MET A 1 -19.92 -32.53 73.28
N PHE A 2 -19.46 -32.80 72.07
CA PHE A 2 -18.83 -31.79 71.17
C PHE A 2 -19.68 -31.65 69.90
N SER A 3 -20.28 -30.47 69.75
CA SER A 3 -21.07 -30.09 68.55
C SER A 3 -20.11 -29.60 67.45
N ARG A 4 -20.18 -30.21 66.28
CA ARG A 4 -19.43 -29.80 65.08
C ARG A 4 -20.26 -28.78 64.28
N PHE A 5 -19.79 -27.55 64.19
CA PHE A 5 -20.24 -26.56 63.23
C PHE A 5 -19.58 -26.77 61.86
N TYR A 6 -20.35 -27.06 60.83
CA TYR A 6 -19.92 -27.03 59.46
C TYR A 6 -20.14 -25.64 58.86
N LEU A 7 -19.08 -24.94 58.54
CA LEU A 7 -19.10 -23.68 57.79
C LEU A 7 -19.09 -24.01 56.30
N LYS A 8 -20.20 -23.74 55.60
CA LYS A 8 -20.24 -23.83 54.12
C LYS A 8 -19.76 -22.51 53.54
N THR A 9 -18.56 -22.52 53.00
CA THR A 9 -18.03 -21.42 52.17
C THR A 9 -18.46 -21.62 50.72
N SER A 10 -19.38 -20.77 50.26
CA SER A 10 -19.77 -20.70 48.85
C SER A 10 -18.78 -19.79 48.13
N LEU A 11 -17.92 -20.37 47.25
CA LEU A 11 -17.10 -19.62 46.31
C LEU A 11 -18.00 -19.16 45.15
N LEU A 12 -18.25 -17.86 45.06
CA LEU A 12 -18.85 -17.22 43.92
C LEU A 12 -17.71 -16.84 42.94
N ALA A 13 -17.50 -17.65 41.92
CA ALA A 13 -16.58 -17.32 40.83
C ALA A 13 -17.26 -16.38 39.85
N LEU A 14 -16.97 -15.07 39.91
CA LEU A 14 -17.31 -14.12 38.87
C LEU A 14 -16.35 -14.31 37.69
N ALA A 15 -16.80 -14.98 36.64
CA ALA A 15 -16.13 -15.00 35.35
C ALA A 15 -16.45 -13.70 34.60
N LEU A 16 -15.60 -12.69 34.72
CA LEU A 16 -15.59 -11.52 33.82
C LEU A 16 -14.98 -11.91 32.48
N GLY A 17 -15.77 -12.52 31.63
CA GLY A 17 -15.45 -12.70 30.22
C GLY A 17 -15.68 -11.41 29.46
N GLY A 18 -14.70 -10.50 29.47
CA GLY A 18 -14.69 -9.34 28.61
C GLY A 18 -14.39 -9.77 27.19
N VAL A 19 -15.42 -10.04 26.39
CA VAL A 19 -15.28 -10.18 24.93
C VAL A 19 -15.04 -8.78 24.38
N PHE A 20 -13.78 -8.39 24.21
CA PHE A 20 -13.44 -7.26 23.36
C PHE A 20 -13.69 -7.64 21.89
N SER A 21 -14.93 -7.54 21.46
CA SER A 21 -15.25 -7.45 20.05
C SER A 21 -14.68 -6.13 19.53
N VAL A 22 -13.46 -6.15 19.02
CA VAL A 22 -12.99 -5.07 18.15
C VAL A 22 -13.81 -5.19 16.87
N CYS A 23 -14.96 -4.54 16.87
CA CYS A 23 -15.75 -4.32 15.68
C CYS A 23 -14.97 -3.33 14.83
N ALA A 24 -14.10 -3.82 13.95
CA ALA A 24 -13.63 -3.02 12.82
C ALA A 24 -14.89 -2.72 11.98
N ALA A 25 -15.46 -1.56 12.17
CA ALA A 25 -16.63 -1.13 11.44
C ALA A 25 -16.29 -1.14 9.95
N GLN A 26 -16.94 -2.03 9.19
CA GLN A 26 -16.88 -1.95 7.74
C GLN A 26 -17.44 -0.58 7.35
N PRO A 27 -16.75 0.19 6.48
CA PRO A 27 -17.28 1.47 6.08
C PRO A 27 -18.62 1.26 5.41
N ALA A 28 -19.65 1.91 5.95
CA ALA A 28 -20.92 1.99 5.25
C ALA A 28 -20.67 2.63 3.88
N LYS A 29 -21.49 2.31 2.89
CA LYS A 29 -21.41 2.86 1.52
C LYS A 29 -21.34 4.38 1.49
N ASP A 30 -21.85 5.03 2.53
CA ASP A 30 -21.95 6.47 2.72
C ASP A 30 -20.87 7.05 3.66
N ALA A 31 -19.92 6.24 4.12
CA ALA A 31 -18.82 6.74 4.95
C ALA A 31 -17.96 7.76 4.19
N PRO A 32 -17.46 8.81 4.87
CA PRO A 32 -16.57 9.79 4.25
C PRO A 32 -15.38 9.13 3.54
N MET A 33 -15.05 9.63 2.34
CA MET A 33 -13.90 9.12 1.58
C MET A 33 -12.61 9.32 2.36
N GLY A 34 -11.73 8.31 2.32
CA GLY A 34 -10.43 8.30 2.99
C GLY A 34 -10.48 7.90 4.46
N ARG A 35 -11.66 7.82 5.07
CA ARG A 35 -11.77 7.43 6.48
C ARG A 35 -11.28 6.01 6.72
N PHE A 36 -11.76 5.07 5.95
CA PHE A 36 -11.34 3.68 6.09
C PHE A 36 -9.86 3.51 5.74
N ALA A 37 -9.37 4.20 4.70
CA ALA A 37 -7.95 4.19 4.36
C ALA A 37 -7.08 4.69 5.53
N ALA A 38 -7.43 5.81 6.16
CA ALA A 38 -6.71 6.33 7.31
C ALA A 38 -6.77 5.39 8.51
N GLU A 39 -7.92 4.80 8.80
CA GLU A 39 -8.10 3.80 9.86
C GLU A 39 -7.22 2.56 9.61
N GLN A 40 -7.17 2.06 8.38
CA GLN A 40 -6.34 0.91 7.99
C GLN A 40 -4.84 1.23 8.04
N THR A 41 -4.44 2.42 7.58
CA THR A 41 -3.06 2.89 7.71
C THR A 41 -2.60 2.88 9.17
N ARG A 42 -3.40 3.47 10.06
CA ARG A 42 -3.13 3.49 11.50
C ARG A 42 -3.11 2.09 12.11
N HIS A 43 -4.05 1.23 11.73
CA HIS A 43 -4.13 -0.14 12.21
C HIS A 43 -2.86 -0.92 11.85
N ILE A 44 -2.47 -0.91 10.58
CA ILE A 44 -1.28 -1.65 10.10
C ILE A 44 -0.02 -1.14 10.80
N ALA A 45 0.16 0.17 10.88
CA ALA A 45 1.32 0.78 11.53
C ALA A 45 1.39 0.47 13.04
N THR A 46 0.24 0.37 13.71
CA THR A 46 0.18 0.11 15.16
C THR A 46 0.43 -1.34 15.50
N TYR A 47 -0.21 -2.26 14.77
CA TYR A 47 -0.25 -3.68 15.16
C TYR A 47 0.81 -4.52 14.47
N PHE A 48 1.39 -4.05 13.39
CA PHE A 48 2.38 -4.79 12.60
C PHE A 48 3.65 -3.97 12.31
N PRO A 49 4.31 -3.36 13.32
CA PRO A 49 5.62 -2.74 13.09
C PRO A 49 6.65 -3.82 12.73
N GLY A 50 7.69 -3.44 12.01
CA GLY A 50 8.76 -4.35 11.64
C GLY A 50 8.34 -5.46 10.66
N ARG A 51 7.46 -5.14 9.72
CA ARG A 51 6.97 -6.03 8.65
C ARG A 51 8.03 -6.31 7.58
N MET A 52 9.28 -6.48 7.98
CA MET A 52 10.37 -6.80 7.07
C MET A 52 10.09 -8.09 6.30
N ALA A 53 10.51 -8.16 5.05
CA ALA A 53 10.34 -9.34 4.22
C ALA A 53 10.77 -10.63 4.93
N GLY A 54 9.85 -11.59 5.04
CA GLY A 54 10.07 -12.87 5.73
C GLY A 54 10.01 -12.81 7.26
N SER A 55 9.66 -11.67 7.86
CA SER A 55 9.48 -11.56 9.31
C SER A 55 8.12 -12.11 9.76
N PRO A 56 7.98 -12.47 11.06
CA PRO A 56 6.68 -12.86 11.61
C PRO A 56 5.61 -11.75 11.46
N ALA A 57 6.00 -10.48 11.60
CA ALA A 57 5.09 -9.34 11.44
C ALA A 57 4.59 -9.22 9.98
N GLU A 58 5.44 -9.50 9.01
CA GLU A 58 5.05 -9.55 7.59
C GLU A 58 4.01 -10.64 7.33
N LEU A 59 4.24 -11.85 7.83
CA LEU A 59 3.30 -12.97 7.67
C LEU A 59 1.94 -12.68 8.34
N LEU A 60 1.94 -12.10 9.53
CA LEU A 60 0.72 -11.69 10.22
C LEU A 60 -0.02 -10.60 9.45
N THR A 61 0.71 -9.66 8.84
CA THR A 61 0.12 -8.64 7.96
C THR A 61 -0.50 -9.27 6.73
N ALA A 62 0.17 -10.21 6.09
CA ALA A 62 -0.36 -10.93 4.93
C ALA A 62 -1.66 -11.65 5.26
N ASP A 63 -1.73 -12.33 6.41
CA ASP A 63 -2.97 -13.00 6.86
C ASP A 63 -4.09 -11.97 7.13
N TYR A 64 -3.77 -10.88 7.80
CA TYR A 64 -4.71 -9.77 8.02
C TYR A 64 -5.29 -9.24 6.70
N LEU A 65 -4.43 -8.94 5.72
CA LEU A 65 -4.84 -8.41 4.41
C LEU A 65 -5.72 -9.41 3.64
N LYS A 66 -5.34 -10.69 3.63
CA LYS A 66 -6.15 -11.75 3.03
C LYS A 66 -7.55 -11.79 3.64
N GLN A 67 -7.64 -11.69 4.97
CA GLN A 67 -8.93 -11.67 5.67
C GLN A 67 -9.76 -10.43 5.34
N GLN A 68 -9.13 -9.23 5.23
CA GLN A 68 -9.84 -8.02 4.85
C GLN A 68 -10.43 -8.15 3.44
N PHE A 69 -9.65 -8.58 2.45
CA PHE A 69 -10.14 -8.82 1.10
C PHE A 69 -11.23 -9.89 1.05
N GLY A 70 -11.10 -10.97 1.82
CA GLY A 70 -12.11 -12.03 1.94
C GLY A 70 -13.44 -11.51 2.48
N LYS A 71 -13.41 -10.65 3.53
CA LYS A 71 -14.62 -9.98 4.07
C LYS A 71 -15.31 -9.07 3.05
N MET A 72 -14.55 -8.50 2.12
CA MET A 72 -15.08 -7.69 1.02
C MET A 72 -15.65 -8.53 -0.13
N GLY A 73 -15.48 -9.86 -0.09
CA GLY A 73 -15.97 -10.78 -1.12
C GLY A 73 -15.01 -11.02 -2.29
N TYR A 74 -13.76 -10.60 -2.18
CA TYR A 74 -12.73 -10.94 -3.18
C TYR A 74 -12.22 -12.37 -2.98
N GLN A 75 -11.88 -13.01 -4.08
CA GLN A 75 -11.04 -14.20 -4.04
C GLN A 75 -9.62 -13.77 -3.66
N SER A 76 -9.17 -14.18 -2.48
CA SER A 76 -7.87 -13.75 -1.95
C SER A 76 -6.97 -14.93 -1.60
N ASP A 77 -5.67 -14.76 -1.87
CA ASP A 77 -4.65 -15.77 -1.68
C ASP A 77 -3.34 -15.15 -1.18
N ILE A 78 -2.58 -15.92 -0.39
CA ILE A 78 -1.21 -15.57 0.02
C ILE A 78 -0.26 -16.39 -0.85
N ARG A 79 0.67 -15.70 -1.51
CA ARG A 79 1.69 -16.32 -2.35
C ARG A 79 3.07 -16.15 -1.75
N SER A 80 3.70 -17.27 -1.42
CA SER A 80 5.08 -17.29 -0.96
C SER A 80 6.05 -16.89 -2.07
N VAL A 81 7.01 -16.06 -1.70
CA VAL A 81 8.09 -15.56 -2.55
C VAL A 81 9.41 -15.99 -1.92
N ASN A 82 9.97 -17.12 -2.38
CA ASN A 82 11.30 -17.53 -1.95
C ASN A 82 12.34 -16.68 -2.68
N THR A 83 13.13 -15.96 -1.92
CA THR A 83 14.08 -15.00 -2.47
C THR A 83 15.28 -14.80 -1.53
N ARG A 84 16.16 -13.88 -1.88
CA ARG A 84 17.33 -13.52 -1.07
C ARG A 84 17.73 -12.08 -1.31
N TYR A 85 18.38 -11.49 -0.34
CA TYR A 85 19.01 -10.19 -0.47
C TYR A 85 20.46 -10.22 -0.02
N LEU A 86 21.24 -9.25 -0.46
CA LEU A 86 22.65 -9.14 -0.15
C LEU A 86 22.81 -8.28 1.11
N TYR A 87 23.51 -8.81 2.10
CA TYR A 87 23.88 -8.08 3.31
C TYR A 87 25.36 -7.75 3.29
N THR A 88 25.74 -6.51 3.61
CA THR A 88 27.11 -6.03 3.64
C THR A 88 27.54 -5.69 5.06
N SER A 89 28.55 -6.40 5.57
CA SER A 89 29.15 -6.15 6.90
C SER A 89 30.11 -4.95 6.86
N LYS A 90 30.50 -4.41 8.02
CA LYS A 90 31.46 -3.29 8.14
C LYS A 90 32.83 -3.55 7.50
N ASP A 91 33.26 -4.79 7.49
CA ASP A 91 34.48 -5.21 6.81
C ASP A 91 34.35 -5.37 5.28
N GLY A 92 33.18 -5.02 4.75
CA GLY A 92 32.86 -5.12 3.32
C GLY A 92 32.52 -6.52 2.86
N LYS A 93 32.44 -7.49 3.75
CA LYS A 93 32.02 -8.85 3.41
C LYS A 93 30.54 -8.88 3.05
N LYS A 94 30.23 -9.54 1.94
CA LYS A 94 28.87 -9.68 1.41
C LYS A 94 28.35 -11.10 1.63
N ASN A 95 27.18 -11.22 2.23
CA ASN A 95 26.52 -12.48 2.49
C ASN A 95 25.10 -12.46 1.92
N TRP A 96 24.67 -13.56 1.32
CA TRP A 96 23.30 -13.73 0.87
C TRP A 96 22.42 -14.22 2.02
N ASN A 97 21.37 -13.47 2.32
CA ASN A 97 20.35 -13.87 3.29
C ASN A 97 19.11 -14.37 2.54
N ASN A 98 18.74 -15.62 2.75
CA ASN A 98 17.53 -16.20 2.16
C ASN A 98 16.33 -15.83 3.02
N VAL A 99 15.23 -15.46 2.36
CA VAL A 99 13.96 -15.14 3.00
C VAL A 99 12.79 -15.74 2.21
N THR A 100 11.72 -16.04 2.91
CA THR A 100 10.43 -16.37 2.30
C THR A 100 9.44 -15.27 2.65
N ALA A 101 9.16 -14.42 1.69
CA ALA A 101 8.19 -13.35 1.81
C ALA A 101 6.79 -13.81 1.36
N SER A 102 5.75 -13.04 1.66
CA SER A 102 4.35 -13.41 1.45
C SER A 102 3.57 -12.28 0.81
N SER A 103 3.35 -12.32 -0.49
CA SER A 103 2.47 -11.35 -1.17
C SER A 103 1.01 -11.80 -1.10
N VAL A 104 0.07 -10.84 -1.04
CA VAL A 104 -1.38 -11.10 -1.02
C VAL A 104 -2.00 -10.64 -2.32
N ILE A 105 -2.80 -11.51 -2.94
CA ILE A 105 -3.50 -11.19 -4.17
C ILE A 105 -4.99 -11.35 -3.93
N ALA A 106 -5.74 -10.30 -4.28
CA ALA A 106 -7.19 -10.33 -4.25
C ALA A 106 -7.74 -10.00 -5.63
N ALA A 107 -8.72 -10.78 -6.08
CA ALA A 107 -9.17 -10.73 -7.46
C ALA A 107 -10.69 -10.70 -7.56
N ARG A 108 -11.18 -9.93 -8.53
CA ARG A 108 -12.55 -9.95 -9.01
C ARG A 108 -12.55 -9.84 -10.53
N ASN A 109 -13.22 -10.77 -11.20
CA ASN A 109 -13.34 -10.72 -12.64
C ASN A 109 -14.34 -9.65 -13.08
N GLY A 110 -14.11 -9.09 -14.28
CA GLY A 110 -15.05 -8.25 -15.00
C GLY A 110 -15.82 -9.03 -16.05
N ASP A 111 -16.47 -8.31 -16.96
CA ASP A 111 -17.22 -8.91 -18.09
C ASP A 111 -16.30 -9.37 -19.23
N SER A 112 -15.04 -8.94 -19.25
CA SER A 112 -14.02 -9.27 -20.24
C SER A 112 -12.75 -9.78 -19.57
N PRO A 113 -11.82 -10.42 -20.32
CA PRO A 113 -10.56 -10.87 -19.78
C PRO A 113 -9.58 -9.75 -19.40
N LYS A 114 -9.84 -8.51 -19.82
CA LYS A 114 -9.01 -7.37 -19.49
C LYS A 114 -9.05 -7.07 -18.00
N GLN A 115 -7.95 -6.52 -17.47
CA GLN A 115 -7.83 -6.22 -16.05
C GLN A 115 -7.06 -4.93 -15.78
N ILE A 116 -7.36 -4.32 -14.63
CA ILE A 116 -6.56 -3.28 -13.96
C ILE A 116 -5.95 -3.93 -12.72
N VAL A 117 -4.65 -3.72 -12.52
CA VAL A 117 -3.92 -4.21 -11.35
C VAL A 117 -3.58 -3.01 -10.47
N ILE A 118 -3.93 -3.08 -9.20
CA ILE A 118 -3.57 -2.10 -8.17
C ILE A 118 -2.52 -2.75 -7.28
N VAL A 119 -1.34 -2.15 -7.19
CA VAL A 119 -0.19 -2.66 -6.44
C VAL A 119 0.16 -1.71 -5.30
N ALA A 120 0.52 -2.23 -4.16
CA ALA A 120 1.18 -1.53 -3.07
C ALA A 120 2.00 -2.55 -2.27
N HIS A 121 3.22 -2.22 -1.89
CA HIS A 121 3.94 -3.08 -0.97
C HIS A 121 3.50 -2.85 0.48
N PHE A 122 3.64 -3.87 1.31
CA PHE A 122 3.31 -3.76 2.73
C PHE A 122 4.48 -4.09 3.65
N ASP A 123 5.58 -4.62 3.10
CA ASP A 123 6.80 -4.79 3.88
C ASP A 123 7.42 -3.44 4.25
N THR A 124 8.18 -3.44 5.33
CA THR A 124 8.97 -2.29 5.78
C THR A 124 10.44 -2.57 5.56
N TYR A 125 11.25 -1.50 5.51
CA TYR A 125 12.66 -1.59 5.19
C TYR A 125 13.39 -2.66 6.03
N THR A 126 14.06 -3.55 5.32
CA THR A 126 14.94 -4.58 5.88
C THR A 126 16.38 -4.04 5.83
N PRO A 127 17.08 -3.87 6.97
CA PRO A 127 18.49 -3.47 6.96
C PRO A 127 19.33 -4.42 6.11
N GLN A 128 20.10 -3.87 5.17
CA GLN A 128 20.90 -4.63 4.22
C GLN A 128 22.40 -4.44 4.46
N SER A 129 22.75 -3.70 5.51
CA SER A 129 24.14 -3.51 5.92
C SER A 129 24.28 -3.18 7.40
N ASP A 130 25.48 -3.33 7.94
CA ASP A 130 25.82 -2.80 9.26
C ASP A 130 25.72 -1.26 9.30
N GLU A 131 25.93 -0.59 8.17
CA GLU A 131 25.73 0.86 8.06
C GLU A 131 24.26 1.24 8.23
N ASP A 132 23.32 0.46 7.67
CA ASP A 132 21.88 0.67 7.89
C ASP A 132 21.52 0.56 9.37
N LEU A 133 22.09 -0.43 10.06
CA LEU A 133 21.88 -0.61 11.52
C LEU A 133 22.46 0.55 12.32
N ASP A 134 23.68 1.00 12.00
CA ASP A 134 24.31 2.15 12.67
C ASP A 134 23.52 3.44 12.44
N ASN A 135 22.90 3.59 11.26
CA ASN A 135 22.05 4.72 10.92
C ASN A 135 20.59 4.56 11.39
N ASN A 136 20.27 3.49 12.12
CA ASN A 136 18.93 3.17 12.59
C ASN A 136 17.89 3.18 11.46
N LEU A 137 18.21 2.48 10.36
CA LEU A 137 17.28 2.26 9.25
C LEU A 137 16.57 0.91 9.41
N GLY A 138 15.27 0.90 9.18
CA GLY A 138 14.47 -0.33 9.24
C GLY A 138 14.30 -0.90 10.64
N GLY A 139 14.18 -2.23 10.69
CA GLY A 139 14.14 -2.97 11.95
C GLY A 139 12.76 -3.13 12.57
N LEU A 140 12.73 -3.77 13.74
CA LEU A 140 11.50 -4.27 14.37
C LEU A 140 10.53 -3.17 14.84
N THR A 141 11.01 -1.96 15.05
CA THR A 141 10.20 -0.84 15.56
C THR A 141 9.70 0.10 14.47
N LEU A 142 10.12 -0.11 13.22
CA LEU A 142 9.67 0.71 12.09
C LEU A 142 8.18 0.45 11.85
N GLN A 143 7.37 1.50 12.06
CA GLN A 143 5.93 1.41 11.80
C GLN A 143 5.61 1.47 10.32
N GLY A 144 6.43 2.15 9.51
CA GLY A 144 6.19 2.30 8.08
C GLY A 144 4.78 2.86 7.80
N VAL A 145 4.47 4.02 8.38
CA VAL A 145 3.15 4.67 8.24
C VAL A 145 2.98 5.21 6.85
N ASP A 146 3.98 6.01 6.42
CA ASP A 146 4.05 6.55 5.06
C ASP A 146 4.46 5.44 4.10
N ASP A 147 5.54 4.75 4.42
CA ASP A 147 6.17 3.72 3.64
C ASP A 147 6.00 2.32 4.28
N ASN A 148 4.99 1.47 3.90
CA ASN A 148 3.92 1.85 2.98
C ASN A 148 2.55 1.38 3.50
N ALA A 149 2.29 1.54 4.82
CA ALA A 149 0.93 1.32 5.34
C ALA A 149 -0.10 2.25 4.67
N SER A 150 0.35 3.43 4.20
CA SER A 150 -0.50 4.40 3.53
C SER A 150 -1.05 3.90 2.20
N GLY A 151 -0.21 3.32 1.36
CA GLY A 151 -0.61 2.71 0.09
C GLY A 151 -1.58 1.56 0.29
N ILE A 152 -1.31 0.70 1.29
CA ILE A 152 -2.20 -0.41 1.65
C ILE A 152 -3.56 0.10 2.17
N GLY A 153 -3.56 1.12 3.02
CA GLY A 153 -4.82 1.71 3.52
C GLY A 153 -5.71 2.21 2.40
N VAL A 154 -5.12 2.94 1.43
CA VAL A 154 -5.83 3.41 0.22
C VAL A 154 -6.29 2.25 -0.64
N MET A 155 -5.45 1.23 -0.87
CA MET A 155 -5.80 0.02 -1.61
C MET A 155 -7.04 -0.67 -1.00
N LEU A 156 -7.08 -0.84 0.31
CA LEU A 156 -8.20 -1.48 1.00
C LEU A 156 -9.49 -0.67 0.87
N GLU A 157 -9.44 0.66 0.97
CA GLU A 157 -10.64 1.48 0.77
C GLU A 157 -11.12 1.45 -0.69
N LEU A 158 -10.22 1.48 -1.65
CA LEU A 158 -10.58 1.32 -3.06
C LEU A 158 -11.24 -0.05 -3.30
N ALA A 159 -10.71 -1.12 -2.73
CA ALA A 159 -11.30 -2.45 -2.81
C ALA A 159 -12.71 -2.48 -2.20
N GLU A 160 -12.89 -1.92 -1.00
CA GLU A 160 -14.18 -1.85 -0.33
C GLU A 160 -15.21 -1.08 -1.16
N ARG A 161 -14.84 0.06 -1.73
CA ARG A 161 -15.76 0.88 -2.53
C ARG A 161 -16.07 0.30 -3.90
N LEU A 162 -15.18 -0.53 -4.44
CA LEU A 162 -15.35 -1.16 -5.76
C LEU A 162 -15.98 -2.55 -5.71
N LYS A 163 -16.08 -3.17 -4.53
CA LYS A 163 -16.48 -4.59 -4.39
C LYS A 163 -17.80 -4.97 -5.07
N SER A 164 -18.76 -4.08 -5.08
CA SER A 164 -20.09 -4.32 -5.65
C SER A 164 -20.39 -3.51 -6.92
N ILE A 165 -19.39 -2.82 -7.48
CA ILE A 165 -19.55 -2.03 -8.70
C ILE A 165 -19.21 -2.92 -9.91
N PRO A 166 -20.17 -3.22 -10.81
CA PRO A 166 -19.88 -3.98 -12.03
C PRO A 166 -18.90 -3.21 -12.92
N THR A 167 -17.95 -3.93 -13.49
CA THR A 167 -16.92 -3.38 -14.37
C THR A 167 -16.71 -4.28 -15.59
N ALA A 168 -16.44 -3.71 -16.75
CA ALA A 168 -16.07 -4.48 -17.92
C ALA A 168 -14.71 -5.18 -17.71
N TYR A 169 -13.76 -4.52 -17.03
CA TYR A 169 -12.45 -5.11 -16.75
C TYR A 169 -12.39 -5.66 -15.32
N GLY A 170 -11.66 -6.77 -15.15
CA GLY A 170 -11.37 -7.32 -13.84
C GLY A 170 -10.50 -6.37 -13.00
N LEU A 171 -10.59 -6.52 -11.68
CA LEU A 171 -9.75 -5.81 -10.72
C LEU A 171 -8.87 -6.82 -9.98
N ARG A 172 -7.59 -6.50 -9.86
CA ARG A 172 -6.61 -7.23 -9.08
C ARG A 172 -5.96 -6.27 -8.10
N PHE A 173 -6.00 -6.61 -6.82
CA PHE A 173 -5.28 -5.92 -5.75
C PHE A 173 -4.13 -6.82 -5.34
N VAL A 174 -2.92 -6.31 -5.46
CA VAL A 174 -1.68 -7.05 -5.22
C VAL A 174 -0.90 -6.32 -4.13
N ALA A 175 -1.05 -6.78 -2.90
CA ALA A 175 -0.22 -6.32 -1.80
C ALA A 175 1.09 -7.11 -1.85
N THR A 176 2.14 -6.48 -2.32
CA THR A 176 3.46 -7.10 -2.49
C THR A 176 4.24 -7.10 -1.18
N SER A 177 5.14 -8.06 -1.02
CA SER A 177 6.19 -8.04 -0.03
C SER A 177 7.55 -8.15 -0.72
N ALA A 178 8.64 -7.86 0.02
CA ALA A 178 10.00 -7.82 -0.50
C ALA A 178 10.22 -6.75 -1.60
N GLU A 179 9.48 -5.64 -1.52
CA GLU A 179 9.75 -4.45 -2.30
C GLU A 179 11.07 -3.83 -1.84
N GLU A 180 11.23 -3.66 -0.54
CA GLU A 180 12.35 -3.02 0.15
C GLU A 180 13.71 -3.72 -0.01
N ILE A 181 13.70 -4.91 -0.59
CA ILE A 181 14.91 -5.66 -0.96
C ILE A 181 15.03 -5.87 -2.48
N GLY A 182 14.36 -5.00 -3.27
CA GLY A 182 14.49 -4.94 -4.72
C GLY A 182 13.25 -5.33 -5.51
N SER A 183 12.06 -4.98 -5.07
CA SER A 183 10.75 -5.23 -5.73
C SER A 183 10.53 -6.71 -6.09
N LEU A 184 11.02 -7.62 -5.24
CA LEU A 184 11.03 -9.05 -5.55
C LEU A 184 9.64 -9.67 -5.53
N GLY A 185 8.70 -9.11 -4.75
CA GLY A 185 7.30 -9.52 -4.78
C GLY A 185 6.63 -9.20 -6.10
N ALA A 186 6.83 -7.99 -6.61
CA ALA A 186 6.32 -7.59 -7.92
C ALA A 186 6.92 -8.42 -9.05
N GLN A 187 8.25 -8.68 -9.00
CA GLN A 187 8.91 -9.56 -9.96
C GLN A 187 8.32 -10.96 -9.95
N ASN A 188 8.08 -11.54 -8.76
CA ASN A 188 7.47 -12.86 -8.63
C ASN A 188 6.04 -12.88 -9.18
N TYR A 189 5.25 -11.83 -8.90
CA TYR A 189 3.90 -11.71 -9.44
C TYR A 189 3.93 -11.68 -10.98
N LEU A 190 4.77 -10.81 -11.56
CA LEU A 190 4.91 -10.68 -13.02
C LEU A 190 5.38 -11.99 -13.68
N GLN A 191 6.32 -12.70 -13.06
CA GLN A 191 6.83 -13.99 -13.57
C GLN A 191 5.75 -15.07 -13.63
N ARG A 192 4.78 -15.03 -12.70
CA ARG A 192 3.67 -15.99 -12.64
C ARG A 192 2.49 -15.63 -13.55
N MET A 193 2.46 -14.41 -14.07
CA MET A 193 1.45 -14.05 -15.06
C MET A 193 1.66 -14.80 -16.36
N SER A 194 0.59 -15.39 -16.89
CA SER A 194 0.61 -15.94 -18.24
C SER A 194 0.82 -14.85 -19.29
N ALA A 195 1.18 -15.23 -20.51
CA ALA A 195 1.28 -14.29 -21.63
C ALA A 195 -0.06 -13.59 -21.90
N GLU A 196 -1.17 -14.31 -21.74
CA GLU A 196 -2.52 -13.77 -21.87
C GLU A 196 -2.85 -12.77 -20.76
N GLU A 197 -2.54 -13.06 -19.50
CA GLU A 197 -2.73 -12.11 -18.39
C GLU A 197 -1.93 -10.82 -18.58
N LYS A 198 -0.67 -10.95 -19.03
CA LYS A 198 0.17 -9.77 -19.35
C LYS A 198 -0.47 -8.91 -20.44
N SER A 199 -0.90 -9.54 -21.54
CA SER A 199 -1.53 -8.82 -22.66
C SER A 199 -2.89 -8.21 -22.31
N ASN A 200 -3.61 -8.82 -21.38
CA ASN A 200 -4.91 -8.34 -20.90
C ASN A 200 -4.78 -7.28 -19.77
N THR A 201 -3.58 -7.06 -19.23
CA THR A 201 -3.36 -6.02 -18.23
C THR A 201 -3.28 -4.65 -18.88
N VAL A 202 -4.34 -3.88 -18.70
CA VAL A 202 -4.50 -2.56 -19.33
C VAL A 202 -3.64 -1.51 -18.65
N LEU A 203 -3.54 -1.59 -17.32
CA LEU A 203 -2.77 -0.66 -16.49
C LEU A 203 -2.43 -1.31 -15.14
N VAL A 204 -1.23 -1.05 -14.65
CA VAL A 204 -0.84 -1.27 -13.26
C VAL A 204 -0.80 0.09 -12.56
N ILE A 205 -1.47 0.22 -11.42
CA ILE A 205 -1.46 1.42 -10.57
C ILE A 205 -0.69 1.07 -9.30
N ASN A 206 0.46 1.68 -9.10
CA ASN A 206 1.27 1.52 -7.89
C ASN A 206 0.99 2.64 -6.89
N LEU A 207 0.78 2.27 -5.62
CA LEU A 207 0.49 3.18 -4.52
C LEU A 207 1.62 3.07 -3.51
N ASP A 208 2.37 4.15 -3.35
CA ASP A 208 3.55 4.14 -2.49
C ASP A 208 3.75 5.47 -1.79
N SER A 209 3.95 5.44 -0.46
CA SER A 209 4.30 6.61 0.35
C SER A 209 3.37 7.82 0.14
N LEU A 210 2.09 7.68 0.53
CA LEU A 210 1.03 8.64 0.17
C LEU A 210 0.83 9.80 1.16
N ILE A 211 1.64 9.93 2.24
CA ILE A 211 1.33 10.85 3.35
C ILE A 211 2.25 12.06 3.44
N THR A 212 3.56 11.83 3.52
CA THR A 212 4.50 12.83 4.03
C THR A 212 4.78 13.96 3.05
N GLY A 213 4.83 13.69 1.77
CA GLY A 213 5.21 14.66 0.74
C GLY A 213 4.32 15.90 0.66
N ASP A 214 4.79 16.94 0.02
CA ASP A 214 4.11 18.22 -0.10
C ASP A 214 2.81 18.13 -0.88
N ARG A 215 2.75 17.25 -1.88
CA ARG A 215 1.58 16.98 -2.70
C ARG A 215 1.60 15.57 -3.27
N LEU A 216 0.46 15.14 -3.79
CA LEU A 216 0.37 13.89 -4.55
C LEU A 216 0.99 14.09 -5.94
N TYR A 217 1.76 13.10 -6.36
CA TYR A 217 2.30 13.00 -7.72
C TYR A 217 1.71 11.80 -8.43
N PHE A 218 1.40 12.00 -9.70
CA PHE A 218 0.92 10.98 -10.62
C PHE A 218 1.88 10.93 -11.79
N ASN A 219 2.56 9.80 -11.95
CA ASN A 219 3.58 9.63 -12.98
C ASN A 219 3.29 8.38 -13.80
N ALA A 220 3.50 8.46 -15.11
CA ALA A 220 3.45 7.29 -15.99
C ALA A 220 4.81 6.55 -15.98
N GLY A 221 4.86 5.36 -16.51
CA GLY A 221 6.12 4.67 -16.81
C GLY A 221 6.80 5.25 -18.06
N ARG A 222 8.09 4.97 -18.19
CA ARG A 222 8.88 5.35 -19.39
C ARG A 222 8.37 4.65 -20.65
N ASN A 223 7.88 3.41 -20.48
CA ASN A 223 7.36 2.58 -21.56
C ASN A 223 5.82 2.66 -21.69
N THR A 224 5.16 3.42 -20.82
CA THR A 224 3.71 3.62 -20.89
C THR A 224 3.34 4.40 -22.15
N PRO A 225 2.48 3.86 -23.04
CA PRO A 225 2.07 4.54 -24.25
C PRO A 225 1.45 5.92 -23.96
N PRO A 226 1.71 6.96 -24.79
CA PRO A 226 1.21 8.31 -24.56
C PRO A 226 -0.32 8.40 -24.38
N GLN A 227 -1.07 7.59 -25.11
CA GLN A 227 -2.51 7.51 -24.97
C GLN A 227 -2.94 6.98 -23.58
N MET A 228 -2.20 6.01 -23.04
CA MET A 228 -2.50 5.48 -21.71
C MET A 228 -2.03 6.47 -20.63
N ALA A 229 -0.90 7.14 -20.81
CA ALA A 229 -0.46 8.20 -19.92
C ALA A 229 -1.51 9.34 -19.83
N LYS A 230 -2.12 9.72 -20.96
CA LYS A 230 -3.21 10.70 -21.00
C LYS A 230 -4.45 10.20 -20.25
N ARG A 231 -4.83 8.94 -20.41
CA ARG A 231 -6.02 8.35 -19.77
C ARG A 231 -5.83 8.04 -18.28
N SER A 232 -4.60 7.94 -17.81
CA SER A 232 -4.26 7.63 -16.41
C SER A 232 -3.70 8.86 -15.70
N ARG A 233 -2.43 9.21 -15.93
CA ARG A 233 -1.74 10.33 -15.29
C ARG A 233 -2.47 11.67 -15.49
N ASP A 234 -2.69 12.07 -16.74
CA ASP A 234 -3.28 13.39 -17.02
C ASP A 234 -4.72 13.43 -16.53
N ARG A 235 -5.46 12.32 -16.66
CA ARG A 235 -6.81 12.21 -16.13
C ARG A 235 -6.87 12.28 -14.59
N ALA A 236 -5.90 11.70 -13.90
CA ALA A 236 -5.79 11.85 -12.44
C ALA A 236 -5.59 13.31 -12.03
N LEU A 237 -4.72 14.03 -12.74
CA LEU A 237 -4.49 15.46 -12.51
C LEU A 237 -5.75 16.31 -12.80
N ASP A 238 -6.52 16.00 -13.84
CA ASP A 238 -7.80 16.64 -14.11
C ASP A 238 -8.82 16.43 -12.98
N ILE A 239 -8.88 15.20 -12.46
CA ILE A 239 -9.76 14.87 -11.34
C ILE A 239 -9.31 15.64 -10.08
N ALA A 240 -8.00 15.63 -9.77
CA ALA A 240 -7.45 16.39 -8.66
C ALA A 240 -7.81 17.87 -8.74
N HIS A 241 -7.62 18.49 -9.91
CA HIS A 241 -7.96 19.88 -10.14
C HIS A 241 -9.45 20.19 -9.88
N ARG A 242 -10.35 19.33 -10.32
CA ARG A 242 -11.80 19.50 -10.08
C ARG A 242 -12.18 19.44 -8.59
N TYR A 243 -11.43 18.69 -7.79
CA TYR A 243 -11.62 18.62 -6.34
C TYR A 243 -10.81 19.66 -5.56
N GLY A 244 -10.04 20.52 -6.23
CA GLY A 244 -9.15 21.48 -5.58
C GLY A 244 -8.00 20.82 -4.82
N ILE A 245 -7.59 19.60 -5.24
CA ILE A 245 -6.51 18.85 -4.62
C ILE A 245 -5.18 19.23 -5.29
N ALA A 246 -4.18 19.59 -4.49
CA ALA A 246 -2.84 19.86 -4.98
C ALA A 246 -2.16 18.56 -5.44
N ALA A 247 -2.08 18.38 -6.75
CA ALA A 247 -1.40 17.26 -7.39
C ALA A 247 -0.53 17.73 -8.55
N ALA A 248 0.48 16.95 -8.92
CA ALA A 248 1.41 17.25 -9.99
C ALA A 248 1.91 15.97 -10.67
N SER A 249 2.71 16.13 -11.69
CA SER A 249 3.60 15.08 -12.19
C SER A 249 5.04 15.58 -12.14
N ASN A 250 5.98 14.64 -12.22
CA ASN A 250 7.41 14.95 -12.29
C ASN A 250 7.69 16.02 -13.37
N PRO A 251 8.32 17.14 -13.02
CA PRO A 251 8.63 18.22 -13.98
C PRO A 251 9.69 17.83 -15.01
N GLY A 252 10.42 16.76 -14.75
CA GLY A 252 11.51 16.26 -15.58
C GLY A 252 12.88 16.64 -15.05
N SER A 253 13.83 15.72 -15.22
CA SER A 253 15.25 15.89 -14.96
C SER A 253 16.07 15.15 -16.03
N ALA A 254 17.40 15.20 -15.93
CA ALA A 254 18.27 14.45 -16.85
C ALA A 254 18.05 12.92 -16.76
N GLN A 255 17.72 12.42 -15.58
CA GLN A 255 17.56 10.98 -15.35
C GLN A 255 16.11 10.52 -15.44
N HIS A 256 15.17 11.38 -15.04
CA HIS A 256 13.73 11.06 -15.03
C HIS A 256 12.99 12.00 -15.98
N PRO A 257 12.58 11.53 -17.18
CA PRO A 257 11.82 12.34 -18.12
C PRO A 257 10.53 12.90 -17.52
N LYS A 258 10.10 14.06 -18.02
CA LYS A 258 8.89 14.72 -17.54
C LYS A 258 7.68 13.77 -17.51
N GLY A 259 7.00 13.74 -16.38
CA GLY A 259 5.79 12.94 -16.18
C GLY A 259 6.03 11.45 -16.00
N THR A 260 7.29 11.03 -15.76
CA THR A 260 7.63 9.64 -15.42
C THR A 260 8.02 9.54 -13.96
N GLY A 261 7.69 8.40 -13.33
CA GLY A 261 8.09 8.04 -11.97
C GLY A 261 9.24 7.03 -11.95
N CYS A 262 9.72 6.72 -10.74
CA CYS A 262 10.72 5.68 -10.52
C CYS A 262 10.51 4.96 -9.18
N CYS A 263 11.37 4.00 -8.98
CA CYS A 263 11.95 3.59 -7.70
C CYS A 263 11.00 2.83 -6.79
N SER A 264 10.04 2.08 -7.34
CA SER A 264 9.16 1.16 -6.64
C SER A 264 8.63 0.08 -7.60
N ASP A 265 7.70 -0.73 -7.15
CA ASP A 265 7.16 -1.91 -7.83
C ASP A 265 6.67 -1.68 -9.28
N GLN A 266 6.22 -0.46 -9.63
CA GLN A 266 5.79 -0.16 -10.98
C GLN A 266 6.90 -0.33 -12.02
N GLU A 267 8.18 -0.16 -11.64
CA GLU A 267 9.28 -0.29 -12.60
C GLU A 267 9.40 -1.70 -13.18
N VAL A 268 9.05 -2.70 -12.37
CA VAL A 268 9.03 -4.11 -12.80
C VAL A 268 8.06 -4.34 -13.97
N PHE A 269 6.88 -3.73 -13.88
CA PHE A 269 5.84 -3.86 -14.92
C PHE A 269 6.15 -2.98 -16.14
N ASP A 270 6.64 -1.75 -15.90
CA ASP A 270 7.02 -0.84 -16.99
C ASP A 270 8.15 -1.42 -17.84
N ALA A 271 9.16 -2.03 -17.20
CA ALA A 271 10.24 -2.72 -17.90
C ALA A 271 9.76 -3.89 -18.76
N ALA A 272 8.65 -4.53 -18.38
CA ALA A 272 8.01 -5.58 -19.15
C ALA A 272 7.05 -5.08 -20.24
N GLY A 273 6.95 -3.75 -20.42
CA GLY A 273 6.07 -3.14 -21.42
C GLY A 273 4.58 -3.08 -21.01
N ILE A 274 4.26 -3.35 -19.75
CA ILE A 274 2.91 -3.18 -19.22
C ILE A 274 2.74 -1.72 -18.76
N PRO A 275 1.71 -1.00 -19.23
CA PRO A 275 1.50 0.38 -18.85
C PRO A 275 1.35 0.57 -17.33
N VAL A 276 1.94 1.63 -16.78
CA VAL A 276 1.90 1.90 -15.34
C VAL A 276 1.50 3.34 -15.02
N LEU A 277 0.93 3.51 -13.83
CA LEU A 277 0.70 4.77 -13.14
C LEU A 277 1.28 4.63 -11.74
N SER A 278 2.28 5.40 -11.37
CA SER A 278 2.75 5.53 -9.99
C SER A 278 2.07 6.70 -9.29
N VAL A 279 1.73 6.50 -8.02
CA VAL A 279 1.09 7.47 -7.15
C VAL A 279 1.88 7.55 -5.85
N GLU A 280 2.38 8.73 -5.54
CA GLU A 280 3.21 8.98 -4.37
C GLU A 280 2.99 10.39 -3.81
N ALA A 281 3.25 10.62 -2.54
CA ALA A 281 3.28 11.95 -1.95
C ALA A 281 4.73 12.39 -1.74
N THR A 282 5.23 13.21 -2.67
CA THR A 282 6.63 13.65 -2.72
C THR A 282 6.72 15.13 -3.03
N ASN A 283 7.88 15.63 -3.45
CA ASN A 283 8.04 16.92 -4.07
C ASN A 283 9.17 16.90 -5.10
N TRP A 284 8.87 16.44 -6.28
CA TRP A 284 9.80 16.39 -7.39
C TRP A 284 10.37 17.76 -7.79
N SER A 285 9.69 18.86 -7.44
CA SER A 285 10.18 20.20 -7.73
C SER A 285 11.32 20.67 -6.81
N LEU A 286 11.52 20.00 -5.67
CA LEU A 286 12.66 20.22 -4.78
C LEU A 286 13.85 19.33 -5.13
N GLY A 287 13.62 18.28 -5.90
CA GLY A 287 14.62 17.31 -6.24
C GLY A 287 15.50 17.76 -7.39
N ASP A 288 16.71 18.12 -7.07
CA ASP A 288 17.78 18.32 -8.02
C ASP A 288 18.63 17.07 -8.17
N LYS A 289 18.47 16.13 -7.27
CA LYS A 289 19.22 14.91 -7.21
C LYS A 289 18.37 13.83 -7.80
N ASP A 290 18.53 13.61 -9.07
CA ASP A 290 17.90 12.52 -9.77
C ASP A 290 16.36 12.65 -9.89
N GLY A 291 15.81 13.79 -9.55
CA GLY A 291 14.38 14.03 -9.57
C GLY A 291 13.60 13.26 -8.52
N TYR A 292 14.34 12.61 -7.58
CA TYR A 292 13.74 11.75 -6.64
C TYR A 292 13.79 12.35 -5.26
N GLN A 293 13.02 12.83 -4.80
CA GLN A 293 12.82 13.21 -3.53
C GLN A 293 12.08 14.07 -3.27
N GLN A 294 11.38 14.44 -2.72
CA GLN A 294 10.92 14.91 -2.10
C GLN A 294 10.11 15.22 -1.18
N ARG A 295 10.03 15.86 -0.36
CA ARG A 295 9.24 15.99 0.70
C ARG A 295 9.27 17.34 1.28
N ALA A 296 8.34 17.67 2.23
CA ALA A 296 8.43 18.89 3.03
C ALA A 296 9.76 18.92 3.79
N VAL A 297 10.75 19.58 3.21
CA VAL A 297 12.03 19.80 3.88
C VAL A 297 11.85 20.87 4.96
N SER A 298 12.14 20.52 6.20
CA SER A 298 11.98 21.41 7.37
C SER A 298 12.92 20.97 8.49
N PRO A 299 13.03 21.73 9.60
CA PRO A 299 13.80 21.29 10.76
C PRO A 299 13.36 19.93 11.33
N HIS A 300 12.11 19.55 11.12
CA HIS A 300 11.58 18.25 11.53
C HIS A 300 11.73 17.17 10.46
N PHE A 301 11.96 17.54 9.22
CA PHE A 301 12.21 16.65 8.10
C PHE A 301 13.47 17.10 7.37
N PRO A 302 14.64 17.00 8.03
CA PRO A 302 15.86 17.66 7.54
C PRO A 302 16.38 17.09 6.21
N GLN A 303 15.99 15.84 5.89
CA GLN A 303 16.27 15.22 4.59
C GLN A 303 15.04 15.22 3.68
N GLY A 304 13.93 15.79 4.14
CA GLY A 304 12.65 15.77 3.47
C GLY A 304 12.02 14.38 3.38
N ILE A 305 12.57 13.37 4.01
CA ILE A 305 12.09 11.99 3.97
C ILE A 305 11.84 11.42 5.36
N THR A 306 10.84 10.54 5.44
CA THR A 306 10.56 9.75 6.63
C THR A 306 10.90 8.28 6.45
N TRP A 307 10.95 7.83 5.22
CA TRP A 307 11.13 6.44 4.82
C TRP A 307 12.30 5.77 5.54
N HIS A 308 12.10 4.50 5.83
CA HIS A 308 13.08 3.61 6.44
C HIS A 308 13.53 4.00 7.85
N ARG A 309 13.00 5.09 8.43
CA ARG A 309 13.47 5.68 9.69
C ARG A 309 12.45 5.53 10.80
N PRO A 310 12.67 4.63 11.78
CA PRO A 310 11.73 4.41 12.89
C PRO A 310 11.40 5.68 13.70
N GLN A 311 12.36 6.62 13.79
CA GLN A 311 12.18 7.88 14.51
C GLN A 311 11.27 8.88 13.76
N TYR A 312 11.03 8.72 12.45
CA TYR A 312 10.26 9.65 11.64
C TYR A 312 9.00 9.03 11.03
N ASP A 313 9.08 7.79 10.53
CA ASP A 313 7.95 7.11 9.92
C ASP A 313 7.13 6.33 10.96
N ASN A 314 6.55 7.09 11.88
CA ASN A 314 5.68 6.56 12.93
C ASN A 314 4.51 7.51 13.21
N LEU A 315 3.42 6.97 13.76
CA LEU A 315 2.19 7.72 14.01
C LEU A 315 2.40 8.92 14.92
N GLN A 316 3.16 8.76 16.00
CA GLN A 316 3.38 9.82 16.96
C GLN A 316 4.11 11.04 16.32
N TYR A 317 5.10 10.76 15.49
CA TYR A 317 5.87 11.79 14.81
C TYR A 317 5.03 12.50 13.75
N LEU A 318 4.33 11.75 12.92
CA LEU A 318 3.52 12.31 11.85
C LEU A 318 2.32 13.09 12.39
N ASP A 319 1.61 12.61 13.41
CA ASP A 319 0.50 13.33 14.03
C ASP A 319 0.97 14.61 14.71
N ARG A 320 2.18 14.64 15.26
CA ARG A 320 2.76 15.81 15.89
C ARG A 320 3.19 16.89 14.90
N TYR A 321 3.88 16.53 13.83
CA TYR A 321 4.52 17.48 12.91
C TYR A 321 3.75 17.68 11.60
N LEU A 322 2.84 16.79 11.27
CA LEU A 322 1.92 16.88 10.14
C LEU A 322 0.48 16.55 10.58
N PRO A 323 -0.08 17.32 11.54
CA PRO A 323 -1.38 17.01 12.12
C PRO A 323 -2.47 16.93 11.04
N GLY A 324 -3.29 15.86 11.09
CA GLY A 324 -4.37 15.60 10.14
C GLY A 324 -3.91 15.20 8.73
N ARG A 325 -2.60 15.04 8.48
CA ARG A 325 -2.07 14.73 7.16
C ARG A 325 -2.47 13.32 6.70
N ILE A 326 -2.50 12.34 7.59
CA ILE A 326 -2.92 10.96 7.27
C ILE A 326 -4.35 10.97 6.72
N ASP A 327 -5.28 11.58 7.45
CA ASP A 327 -6.69 11.66 7.04
C ASP A 327 -6.87 12.46 5.74
N LYS A 328 -6.17 13.58 5.61
CA LYS A 328 -6.21 14.42 4.42
C LYS A 328 -5.74 13.67 3.19
N ARG A 329 -4.56 13.05 3.24
CA ARG A 329 -3.97 12.35 2.10
C ARG A 329 -4.73 11.08 1.73
N SER A 330 -5.21 10.32 2.71
CA SER A 330 -6.08 9.18 2.47
C SER A 330 -7.34 9.60 1.71
N ARG A 331 -7.98 10.71 2.13
CA ARG A 331 -9.15 11.26 1.44
C ARG A 331 -8.82 11.71 0.04
N GLU A 332 -7.77 12.51 -0.16
CA GLU A 332 -7.35 13.03 -1.46
C GLU A 332 -7.04 11.89 -2.44
N SER A 333 -6.30 10.88 -2.00
CA SER A 333 -5.96 9.71 -2.81
C SER A 333 -7.21 8.95 -3.26
N VAL A 334 -8.13 8.65 -2.35
CA VAL A 334 -9.38 7.94 -2.68
C VAL A 334 -10.27 8.79 -3.59
N GLN A 335 -10.38 10.10 -3.36
CA GLN A 335 -11.18 11.02 -4.19
C GLN A 335 -10.69 11.07 -5.64
N ILE A 336 -9.40 10.93 -5.88
CA ILE A 336 -8.83 10.92 -7.23
C ILE A 336 -8.92 9.52 -7.83
N LEU A 337 -8.48 8.50 -7.11
CA LEU A 337 -8.29 7.16 -7.65
C LEU A 337 -9.60 6.40 -7.87
N LEU A 338 -10.60 6.57 -7.01
CA LEU A 338 -11.87 5.87 -7.17
C LEU A 338 -12.59 6.18 -8.49
N PRO A 339 -12.83 7.45 -8.86
CA PRO A 339 -13.41 7.75 -10.16
C PRO A 339 -12.49 7.38 -11.32
N LEU A 340 -11.18 7.55 -11.19
CA LEU A 340 -10.22 7.14 -12.21
C LEU A 340 -10.30 5.63 -12.50
N ILE A 341 -10.29 4.80 -11.48
CA ILE A 341 -10.37 3.34 -11.63
C ILE A 341 -11.72 2.94 -12.23
N LYS A 342 -12.81 3.57 -11.80
CA LYS A 342 -14.14 3.33 -12.41
C LYS A 342 -14.16 3.63 -13.91
N GLU A 343 -13.56 4.73 -14.34
CA GLU A 343 -13.45 5.10 -15.77
C GLU A 343 -12.57 4.09 -16.51
N LEU A 344 -11.40 3.76 -16.00
CA LEU A 344 -10.44 2.85 -16.63
C LEU A 344 -10.97 1.41 -16.71
N ALA A 345 -11.64 0.93 -15.66
CA ALA A 345 -12.24 -0.39 -15.62
C ALA A 345 -13.61 -0.46 -16.31
N GLN A 346 -14.09 0.66 -16.88
CA GLN A 346 -15.37 0.77 -17.54
C GLN A 346 -16.53 0.28 -16.64
N ALA A 347 -16.68 0.96 -15.50
CA ALA A 347 -17.78 0.69 -14.58
C ALA A 347 -19.13 0.99 -15.25
N HIS A 348 -20.11 0.14 -14.99
CA HIS A 348 -21.45 0.27 -15.57
C HIS A 348 -22.52 -0.07 -14.52
N PRO A 349 -23.80 0.30 -14.75
CA PRO A 349 -24.90 -0.11 -13.90
C PRO A 349 -25.01 -1.65 -13.81
N PRO A 350 -25.53 -2.20 -12.72
CA PRO A 350 -25.86 -3.60 -12.64
C PRO A 350 -26.77 -4.02 -13.80
N LYS A 351 -26.49 -5.15 -14.44
CA LYS A 351 -27.39 -5.70 -15.48
C LYS A 351 -28.73 -5.96 -14.85
N ALA A 352 -29.80 -5.45 -15.47
CA ALA A 352 -31.16 -5.73 -15.00
C ALA A 352 -31.38 -7.25 -14.93
N GLN A 353 -31.73 -7.75 -13.77
CA GLN A 353 -32.14 -9.15 -13.65
C GLN A 353 -33.37 -9.35 -14.52
N LYS A 354 -33.25 -10.13 -15.58
CA LYS A 354 -34.45 -10.62 -16.29
C LYS A 354 -35.23 -11.43 -15.26
N LYS A 355 -36.37 -10.89 -14.81
CA LYS A 355 -37.31 -11.68 -14.05
C LYS A 355 -37.68 -12.88 -14.92
N LYS A 356 -37.31 -14.10 -14.45
CA LYS A 356 -37.78 -15.37 -15.02
C LYS A 356 -39.23 -15.56 -14.65
#